data_6b783e28d74841defd879503589d4e5f
#
_entry.id   6b783e28d74841defd879503589d4e5f
#
_cell.length_a   1.000
_cell.length_b   1.000
_cell.length_c   1.000
_cell.angle_alpha   90.00
_cell.angle_beta   90.00
_cell.angle_gamma   90.00
#
_symmetry.space_group_name_H-M   'P 1'
#
loop_
_entity.id
_entity.type
_entity.pdbx_description
1 polymer ?
#
loop_
_entity_poly.entity_id
_entity_poly.type
_entity_poly.pdbx_seq_one_letter_code
_entity_poly.pdbx_strand_id
1 'polypeptide(L)'
;MSQSELRQVIDAETAEPGWKSLYKVGGIAALIMVAFPLAEVAINFLPGVAGLSQGTVTVIDWFTLFQNHSFLALRNLGLLNIVGAAFLAPTILAIYSALRRDHEAYGAFGTILFFVGLAVYLAGSRAFPMLSLSSQYAVATTDAQRALLAAAGQAMLAEGQSRAGIPLIEFACLVISTVTLRGRVFSKATACAGILGNALLIIVEIIATSSGGLPNAGFVIAICGGLSLMTWYLLVGRRLLQLGRT
;
A
#
# COMPACT_ATOMS: atom_id res chain seq x y z
N MET A 1 4.47 -23.07 34.23
CA MET A 1 5.14 -22.57 33.01
C MET A 1 5.04 -21.06 32.99
N SER A 2 6.14 -20.34 32.98
CA SER A 2 6.13 -18.87 32.98
C SER A 2 5.65 -18.34 31.62
N GLN A 3 5.19 -17.07 31.57
CA GLN A 3 4.81 -16.45 30.28
C GLN A 3 5.97 -16.39 29.27
N SER A 4 7.20 -16.36 29.75
CA SER A 4 8.41 -16.41 28.92
C SER A 4 8.65 -17.80 28.34
N GLU A 5 8.45 -18.86 29.09
CA GLU A 5 8.56 -20.25 28.61
C GLU A 5 7.47 -20.58 27.58
N LEU A 6 6.23 -20.11 27.84
CA LEU A 6 5.13 -20.29 26.89
C LEU A 6 5.40 -19.56 25.55
N ARG A 7 6.00 -18.36 25.62
CA ARG A 7 6.42 -17.63 24.42
C ARG A 7 7.54 -18.35 23.67
N GLN A 8 8.53 -18.90 24.37
CA GLN A 8 9.62 -19.65 23.73
C GLN A 8 9.12 -20.92 23.04
N VAL A 9 8.19 -21.65 23.67
CA VAL A 9 7.58 -22.86 23.06
C VAL A 9 6.75 -22.47 21.82
N ILE A 10 5.94 -21.41 21.88
CA ILE A 10 5.16 -20.91 20.74
C ILE A 10 6.10 -20.44 19.62
N ASP A 11 7.19 -19.74 19.97
CA ASP A 11 8.18 -19.27 19.00
C ASP A 11 8.92 -20.43 18.32
N ALA A 12 9.30 -21.47 19.09
CA ALA A 12 9.93 -22.67 18.56
C ALA A 12 8.99 -23.49 17.67
N GLU A 13 7.71 -23.59 18.03
CA GLU A 13 6.71 -24.31 17.24
C GLU A 13 6.29 -23.57 15.96
N THR A 14 6.35 -22.23 15.95
CA THR A 14 6.00 -21.40 14.77
C THR A 14 7.14 -21.33 13.75
N ALA A 15 8.37 -21.56 14.19
CA ALA A 15 9.56 -21.42 13.35
C ALA A 15 9.94 -22.72 12.64
N GLU A 16 9.06 -23.24 11.76
CA GLU A 16 9.50 -24.27 10.80
C GLU A 16 10.69 -23.70 9.98
N PRO A 17 11.78 -24.47 9.77
CA PRO A 17 12.99 -23.96 9.11
C PRO A 17 12.74 -23.31 7.74
N GLY A 18 11.75 -23.83 6.99
CA GLY A 18 11.36 -23.30 5.68
C GLY A 18 10.71 -21.90 5.71
N TRP A 19 10.17 -21.48 6.86
CA TRP A 19 9.48 -20.16 6.97
C TRP A 19 10.34 -19.07 7.62
N LYS A 20 11.47 -19.43 8.23
CA LYS A 20 12.36 -18.45 8.88
C LYS A 20 12.84 -17.36 7.91
N SER A 21 13.18 -17.74 6.68
CA SER A 21 13.57 -16.77 5.64
C SER A 21 12.42 -15.82 5.29
N LEU A 22 11.19 -16.34 5.16
CA LEU A 22 10.02 -15.52 4.87
C LEU A 22 9.71 -14.55 6.01
N TYR A 23 9.86 -14.95 7.27
CA TYR A 23 9.71 -14.04 8.41
C TYR A 23 10.72 -12.90 8.38
N LYS A 24 11.98 -13.17 8.01
CA LYS A 24 12.99 -12.11 7.85
C LYS A 24 12.64 -11.17 6.71
N VAL A 25 12.30 -11.71 5.53
CA VAL A 25 11.93 -10.90 4.36
C VAL A 25 10.67 -10.09 4.63
N GLY A 26 9.61 -10.71 5.16
CA GLY A 26 8.36 -10.02 5.50
C GLY A 26 8.53 -8.98 6.60
N GLY A 27 9.41 -9.25 7.59
CA GLY A 27 9.72 -8.31 8.65
C GLY A 27 10.49 -7.08 8.14
N ILE A 28 11.50 -7.28 7.27
CA ILE A 28 12.22 -6.17 6.61
C ILE A 28 11.26 -5.39 5.71
N ALA A 29 10.46 -6.07 4.92
CA ALA A 29 9.48 -5.45 4.04
C ALA A 29 8.48 -4.57 4.81
N ALA A 30 7.96 -5.05 5.95
CA ALA A 30 7.09 -4.27 6.82
C ALA A 30 7.78 -2.99 7.36
N LEU A 31 9.06 -3.06 7.72
CA LEU A 31 9.81 -1.89 8.16
C LEU A 31 10.07 -0.90 7.02
N ILE A 32 10.32 -1.38 5.80
CA ILE A 32 10.43 -0.55 4.61
C ILE A 32 9.11 0.21 4.38
N MET A 33 7.95 -0.43 4.58
CA MET A 33 6.64 0.22 4.44
C MET A 33 6.41 1.36 5.43
N VAL A 34 7.14 1.44 6.54
CA VAL A 34 7.15 2.63 7.42
C VAL A 34 7.91 3.79 6.78
N ALA A 35 8.98 3.51 6.05
CA ALA A 35 9.81 4.53 5.42
C ALA A 35 9.14 5.15 4.17
N PHE A 36 8.26 4.43 3.47
CA PHE A 36 7.62 4.90 2.23
C PHE A 36 6.83 6.21 2.40
N PRO A 37 5.84 6.32 3.32
CA PRO A 37 5.10 7.56 3.51
C PRO A 37 5.99 8.73 3.95
N LEU A 38 7.04 8.45 4.74
CA LEU A 38 8.01 9.46 5.15
C LEU A 38 8.82 9.97 3.96
N ALA A 39 9.24 9.08 3.06
CA ALA A 39 9.93 9.44 1.84
C ALA A 39 9.02 10.27 0.90
N GLU A 40 7.75 9.87 0.74
CA GLU A 40 6.76 10.62 -0.03
C GLU A 40 6.60 12.06 0.50
N VAL A 41 6.44 12.21 1.81
CA VAL A 41 6.35 13.54 2.45
C VAL A 41 7.65 14.32 2.23
N ALA A 42 8.82 13.73 2.48
CA ALA A 42 10.10 14.41 2.32
C ALA A 42 10.33 14.89 0.88
N ILE A 43 10.00 14.08 -0.12
CA ILE A 43 10.17 14.43 -1.53
C ILE A 43 9.25 15.61 -1.91
N ASN A 44 8.05 15.73 -1.34
CA ASN A 44 7.15 16.84 -1.62
C ASN A 44 7.69 18.22 -1.13
N PHE A 45 8.65 18.21 -0.21
CA PHE A 45 9.34 19.43 0.24
C PHE A 45 10.56 19.79 -0.62
N LEU A 46 10.93 18.98 -1.60
CA LEU A 46 12.06 19.30 -2.49
C LEU A 46 11.69 20.43 -3.46
N PRO A 47 12.59 21.40 -3.69
CA PRO A 47 12.37 22.46 -4.66
C PRO A 47 12.11 21.90 -6.08
N GLY A 48 11.11 22.43 -6.77
CA GLY A 48 10.75 22.01 -8.13
C GLY A 48 9.78 20.82 -8.22
N VAL A 49 9.52 20.09 -7.12
CA VAL A 49 8.56 18.97 -7.08
C VAL A 49 7.17 19.42 -6.63
N ALA A 50 7.09 20.41 -5.76
CA ALA A 50 5.83 20.93 -5.21
C ALA A 50 4.94 21.66 -6.25
N GLY A 51 5.50 22.11 -7.37
CA GLY A 51 4.79 22.92 -8.37
C GLY A 51 3.74 22.18 -9.21
N LEU A 52 3.77 20.84 -9.24
CA LEU A 52 2.87 20.03 -10.08
C LEU A 52 1.60 19.54 -9.36
N SER A 53 1.53 19.71 -8.04
CA SER A 53 0.38 19.26 -7.24
C SER A 53 -0.67 20.36 -6.99
N GLN A 54 -0.45 21.60 -7.39
CA GLN A 54 -1.25 22.76 -6.98
C GLN A 54 -2.03 23.48 -8.10
N GLY A 55 -2.19 22.89 -9.29
CA GLY A 55 -2.97 23.50 -10.37
C GLY A 55 -3.87 22.52 -11.09
N THR A 56 -4.75 23.03 -11.95
CA THR A 56 -5.47 22.23 -12.95
C THR A 56 -4.46 21.70 -13.97
N VAL A 57 -3.79 20.59 -13.63
CA VAL A 57 -2.79 19.97 -14.47
C VAL A 57 -3.50 19.28 -15.63
N THR A 58 -3.25 19.74 -16.85
CA THR A 58 -3.81 19.14 -18.07
C THR A 58 -3.07 17.87 -18.45
N VAL A 59 -3.65 17.05 -19.33
CA VAL A 59 -2.96 15.87 -19.88
C VAL A 59 -1.68 16.25 -20.62
N ILE A 60 -1.66 17.42 -21.26
CA ILE A 60 -0.48 17.92 -21.99
C ILE A 60 0.67 18.27 -21.01
N ASP A 61 0.34 18.80 -19.84
CA ASP A 61 1.35 19.06 -18.80
C ASP A 61 1.98 17.75 -18.32
N TRP A 62 1.16 16.68 -18.17
CA TRP A 62 1.66 15.35 -17.86
C TRP A 62 2.57 14.79 -18.96
N PHE A 63 2.17 14.92 -20.23
CA PHE A 63 2.99 14.48 -21.36
C PHE A 63 4.32 15.24 -21.43
N THR A 64 4.28 16.55 -21.22
CA THR A 64 5.50 17.38 -21.15
C THR A 64 6.39 16.96 -19.98
N LEU A 65 5.81 16.68 -18.82
CA LEU A 65 6.54 16.18 -17.66
C LEU A 65 7.21 14.82 -17.94
N PHE A 66 6.51 13.90 -18.61
CA PHE A 66 7.09 12.62 -19.02
C PHE A 66 8.26 12.77 -19.96
N GLN A 67 8.19 13.73 -20.89
CA GLN A 67 9.27 13.99 -21.86
C GLN A 67 10.50 14.60 -21.19
N ASN A 68 10.31 15.51 -20.23
CA ASN A 68 11.39 16.22 -19.56
C ASN A 68 11.93 15.48 -18.32
N HIS A 69 11.06 14.82 -17.54
CA HIS A 69 11.37 14.20 -16.25
C HIS A 69 10.54 12.93 -16.04
N SER A 70 10.78 11.89 -16.81
CA SER A 70 9.99 10.63 -16.80
C SER A 70 9.87 10.00 -15.43
N PHE A 71 10.94 10.00 -14.62
CA PHE A 71 10.90 9.44 -13.28
C PHE A 71 9.96 10.21 -12.35
N LEU A 72 9.97 11.54 -12.42
CA LEU A 72 9.09 12.39 -11.63
C LEU A 72 7.62 12.19 -12.02
N ALA A 73 7.33 12.08 -13.32
CA ALA A 73 6.00 11.79 -13.81
C ALA A 73 5.49 10.41 -13.35
N LEU A 74 6.32 9.37 -13.49
CA LEU A 74 6.01 8.01 -13.00
C LEU A 74 5.74 8.00 -11.50
N ARG A 75 6.61 8.66 -10.72
CA ARG A 75 6.45 8.78 -9.26
C ARG A 75 5.11 9.40 -8.90
N ASN A 76 4.77 10.55 -9.51
CA ASN A 76 3.54 11.28 -9.23
C ASN A 76 2.28 10.51 -9.65
N LEU A 77 2.39 9.56 -10.59
CA LEU A 77 1.32 8.64 -11.00
C LEU A 77 1.34 7.30 -10.24
N GLY A 78 2.10 7.19 -9.16
CA GLY A 78 2.02 6.08 -8.23
C GLY A 78 3.07 4.99 -8.44
N LEU A 79 4.22 5.25 -9.07
CA LEU A 79 5.32 4.29 -9.18
C LEU A 79 5.77 3.77 -7.81
N LEU A 80 5.90 4.65 -6.82
CA LEU A 80 6.29 4.26 -5.47
C LEU A 80 5.25 3.35 -4.82
N ASN A 81 3.98 3.56 -5.10
CA ASN A 81 2.90 2.70 -4.60
C ASN A 81 2.97 1.29 -5.20
N ILE A 82 3.34 1.15 -6.48
CA ILE A 82 3.58 -0.16 -7.12
C ILE A 82 4.75 -0.87 -6.43
N VAL A 83 5.84 -0.15 -6.18
CA VAL A 83 7.00 -0.70 -5.45
C VAL A 83 6.62 -1.07 -4.02
N GLY A 84 5.86 -0.21 -3.32
CA GLY A 84 5.34 -0.50 -1.97
C GLY A 84 4.47 -1.76 -1.94
N ALA A 85 3.63 -1.96 -2.94
CA ALA A 85 2.80 -3.15 -3.08
C ALA A 85 3.63 -4.45 -3.14
N ALA A 86 4.81 -4.41 -3.78
CA ALA A 86 5.73 -5.55 -3.81
C ALA A 86 6.28 -5.92 -2.41
N PHE A 87 6.45 -4.94 -1.51
CA PHE A 87 6.87 -5.20 -0.13
C PHE A 87 5.71 -5.67 0.76
N LEU A 88 4.47 -5.32 0.44
CA LEU A 88 3.30 -5.80 1.19
C LEU A 88 3.11 -7.32 1.02
N ALA A 89 3.33 -7.87 -0.16
CA ALA A 89 3.11 -9.28 -0.45
C ALA A 89 3.88 -10.22 0.50
N PRO A 90 5.21 -10.13 0.67
CA PRO A 90 5.93 -10.98 1.62
C PRO A 90 5.56 -10.70 3.08
N THR A 91 5.17 -9.46 3.42
CA THR A 91 4.69 -9.12 4.77
C THR A 91 3.42 -9.90 5.11
N ILE A 92 2.41 -9.87 4.23
CA ILE A 92 1.14 -10.56 4.44
C ILE A 92 1.32 -12.09 4.45
N LEU A 93 2.15 -12.64 3.57
CA LEU A 93 2.46 -14.07 3.58
C LEU A 93 3.15 -14.49 4.88
N ALA A 94 4.07 -13.68 5.40
CA ALA A 94 4.73 -13.94 6.67
C ALA A 94 3.74 -13.88 7.85
N ILE A 95 2.82 -12.93 7.87
CA ILE A 95 1.75 -12.86 8.88
C ILE A 95 0.87 -14.10 8.79
N TYR A 96 0.43 -14.48 7.59
CA TYR A 96 -0.38 -15.69 7.39
C TYR A 96 0.33 -16.93 7.93
N SER A 97 1.59 -17.12 7.55
CA SER A 97 2.40 -18.24 8.03
C SER A 97 2.49 -18.29 9.56
N ALA A 98 2.58 -17.14 10.23
CA ALA A 98 2.61 -17.05 11.67
C ALA A 98 1.26 -17.34 12.35
N LEU A 99 0.14 -17.06 11.66
CA LEU A 99 -1.22 -17.24 12.20
C LEU A 99 -1.86 -18.58 11.82
N ARG A 100 -1.36 -19.28 10.80
CA ARG A 100 -2.02 -20.43 10.20
C ARG A 100 -2.30 -21.58 11.17
N ARG A 101 -1.48 -21.76 12.22
CA ARG A 101 -1.68 -22.82 13.20
C ARG A 101 -2.89 -22.60 14.12
N ASP A 102 -3.15 -21.36 14.46
CA ASP A 102 -4.25 -21.02 15.39
C ASP A 102 -5.54 -20.66 14.64
N HIS A 103 -5.43 -20.04 13.46
CA HIS A 103 -6.54 -19.43 12.73
C HIS A 103 -6.38 -19.57 11.21
N GLU A 104 -6.18 -20.79 10.70
CA GLU A 104 -5.87 -21.06 9.28
C GLU A 104 -6.93 -20.48 8.33
N ALA A 105 -8.21 -20.79 8.56
CA ALA A 105 -9.28 -20.42 7.63
C ALA A 105 -9.43 -18.90 7.46
N TYR A 106 -9.48 -18.15 8.57
CA TYR A 106 -9.61 -16.70 8.51
C TYR A 106 -8.32 -16.00 8.07
N GLY A 107 -7.16 -16.55 8.43
CA GLY A 107 -5.87 -16.10 7.94
C GLY A 107 -5.74 -16.28 6.42
N ALA A 108 -6.14 -17.42 5.89
CA ALA A 108 -6.18 -17.71 4.47
C ALA A 108 -7.17 -16.79 3.75
N PHE A 109 -8.39 -16.62 4.28
CA PHE A 109 -9.39 -15.72 3.71
C PHE A 109 -8.87 -14.29 3.57
N GLY A 110 -8.32 -13.71 4.66
CA GLY A 110 -7.75 -12.37 4.62
C GLY A 110 -6.57 -12.25 3.64
N THR A 111 -5.72 -13.28 3.56
CA THR A 111 -4.59 -13.31 2.63
C THR A 111 -5.03 -13.38 1.16
N ILE A 112 -5.99 -14.24 0.84
CA ILE A 112 -6.56 -14.33 -0.52
C ILE A 112 -7.19 -13.01 -0.92
N LEU A 113 -8.02 -12.43 -0.04
CA LEU A 113 -8.66 -11.15 -0.28
C LEU A 113 -7.66 -10.02 -0.50
N PHE A 114 -6.55 -10.02 0.27
CA PHE A 114 -5.45 -9.08 0.07
C PHE A 114 -4.85 -9.21 -1.33
N PHE A 115 -4.53 -10.41 -1.80
CA PHE A 115 -3.95 -10.60 -3.13
C PHE A 115 -4.92 -10.26 -4.26
N VAL A 116 -6.21 -10.50 -4.08
CA VAL A 116 -7.24 -10.03 -5.02
C VAL A 116 -7.26 -8.50 -5.06
N GLY A 117 -7.30 -7.84 -3.91
CA GLY A 117 -7.24 -6.38 -3.82
C GLY A 117 -5.95 -5.80 -4.44
N LEU A 118 -4.82 -6.44 -4.17
CA LEU A 118 -3.52 -6.07 -4.75
C LEU A 118 -3.51 -6.19 -6.27
N ALA A 119 -4.06 -7.28 -6.83
CA ALA A 119 -4.16 -7.47 -8.27
C ALA A 119 -5.04 -6.39 -8.93
N VAL A 120 -6.21 -6.09 -8.33
CA VAL A 120 -7.10 -5.01 -8.80
C VAL A 120 -6.39 -3.65 -8.72
N TYR A 121 -5.67 -3.39 -7.62
CA TYR A 121 -4.91 -2.15 -7.44
C TYR A 121 -3.82 -1.97 -8.50
N LEU A 122 -3.03 -3.02 -8.76
CA LEU A 122 -1.95 -2.98 -9.76
C LEU A 122 -2.50 -2.86 -11.18
N ALA A 123 -3.61 -3.54 -11.50
CA ALA A 123 -4.29 -3.44 -12.79
C ALA A 123 -4.81 -2.03 -13.08
N GLY A 124 -5.20 -1.27 -12.05
CA GLY A 124 -5.63 0.12 -12.15
C GLY A 124 -4.50 1.15 -12.21
N SER A 125 -3.22 0.74 -12.24
CA SER A 125 -2.11 1.66 -12.29
C SER A 125 -2.02 2.41 -13.62
N ARG A 126 -1.89 3.74 -13.56
CA ARG A 126 -1.84 4.64 -14.72
C ARG A 126 -0.40 5.03 -15.11
N ALA A 127 0.58 4.75 -14.27
CA ALA A 127 1.94 5.24 -14.45
C ALA A 127 2.55 4.82 -15.81
N PHE A 128 2.52 3.53 -16.09
CA PHE A 128 3.10 3.00 -17.35
C PHE A 128 2.23 3.26 -18.59
N PRO A 129 0.89 3.13 -18.56
CA PRO A 129 0.04 3.53 -19.68
C PRO A 129 0.21 5.01 -20.07
N MET A 130 0.29 5.92 -19.08
CA MET A 130 0.52 7.34 -19.35
C MET A 130 1.92 7.62 -19.95
N LEU A 131 2.94 6.90 -19.51
CA LEU A 131 4.27 6.95 -20.14
C LEU A 131 4.21 6.53 -21.62
N SER A 132 3.49 5.44 -21.92
CA SER A 132 3.29 4.97 -23.30
C SER A 132 2.55 5.99 -24.15
N LEU A 133 1.46 6.58 -23.64
CA LEU A 133 0.71 7.63 -24.35
C LEU A 133 1.57 8.87 -24.61
N SER A 134 2.34 9.31 -23.61
CA SER A 134 3.26 10.45 -23.76
C SER A 134 4.31 10.20 -24.84
N SER A 135 4.89 9.00 -24.90
CA SER A 135 5.87 8.61 -25.91
C SER A 135 5.26 8.62 -27.31
N GLN A 136 4.02 8.11 -27.46
CA GLN A 136 3.30 8.13 -28.74
C GLN A 136 2.92 9.57 -29.14
N TYR A 137 2.51 10.39 -28.18
CA TYR A 137 2.19 11.80 -28.43
C TYR A 137 3.39 12.59 -28.96
N ALA A 138 4.58 12.32 -28.44
CA ALA A 138 5.83 12.97 -28.86
C ALA A 138 6.17 12.72 -30.34
N VAL A 139 5.84 11.53 -30.87
CA VAL A 139 6.14 11.14 -32.28
C VAL A 139 4.92 11.31 -33.20
N ALA A 140 3.78 11.77 -32.70
CA ALA A 140 2.58 11.97 -33.52
C ALA A 140 2.80 13.08 -34.54
N THR A 141 2.49 12.79 -35.82
CA THR A 141 2.75 13.70 -36.94
C THR A 141 1.54 14.52 -37.34
N THR A 142 0.30 14.09 -36.95
CA THR A 142 -0.93 14.78 -37.28
C THR A 142 -1.65 15.30 -36.04
N ASP A 143 -2.37 16.42 -36.18
CA ASP A 143 -3.15 17.00 -35.09
C ASP A 143 -4.29 16.05 -34.63
N ALA A 144 -4.86 15.26 -35.56
CA ALA A 144 -5.87 14.26 -35.23
C ALA A 144 -5.31 13.16 -34.31
N GLN A 145 -4.09 12.68 -34.59
CA GLN A 145 -3.39 11.70 -33.70
C GLN A 145 -3.12 12.30 -32.32
N ARG A 146 -2.62 13.54 -32.26
CA ARG A 146 -2.36 14.25 -31.00
C ARG A 146 -3.65 14.43 -30.19
N ALA A 147 -4.74 14.83 -30.83
CA ALA A 147 -6.03 14.99 -30.17
C ALA A 147 -6.55 13.66 -29.60
N LEU A 148 -6.43 12.56 -30.36
CA LEU A 148 -6.82 11.23 -29.89
C LEU A 148 -6.02 10.78 -28.67
N LEU A 149 -4.71 10.92 -28.70
CA LEU A 149 -3.83 10.54 -27.59
C LEU A 149 -4.05 11.42 -26.35
N ALA A 150 -4.31 12.72 -26.55
CA ALA A 150 -4.68 13.63 -25.45
C ALA A 150 -6.01 13.22 -24.82
N ALA A 151 -7.03 12.89 -25.64
CA ALA A 151 -8.31 12.42 -25.14
C ALA A 151 -8.20 11.09 -24.34
N ALA A 152 -7.37 10.15 -24.84
CA ALA A 152 -7.09 8.91 -24.13
C ALA A 152 -6.41 9.15 -22.77
N GLY A 153 -5.40 10.01 -22.74
CA GLY A 153 -4.73 10.39 -21.50
C GLY A 153 -5.64 11.12 -20.51
N GLN A 154 -6.52 12.00 -21.01
CA GLN A 154 -7.50 12.69 -20.19
C GLN A 154 -8.53 11.72 -19.57
N ALA A 155 -9.00 10.73 -20.34
CA ALA A 155 -9.86 9.67 -19.82
C ALA A 155 -9.18 8.88 -18.71
N MET A 156 -7.90 8.51 -18.88
CA MET A 156 -7.12 7.84 -17.84
C MET A 156 -6.95 8.68 -16.57
N LEU A 157 -6.79 9.99 -16.70
CA LEU A 157 -6.68 10.89 -15.54
C LEU A 157 -8.03 11.03 -14.84
N ALA A 158 -9.14 11.04 -15.59
CA ALA A 158 -10.50 11.18 -15.06
C ALA A 158 -10.95 9.94 -14.28
N GLU A 159 -10.62 8.72 -14.74
CA GLU A 159 -10.97 7.48 -14.03
C GLU A 159 -10.37 7.38 -12.62
N GLY A 160 -9.34 8.14 -12.33
CA GLY A 160 -8.60 8.01 -11.08
C GLY A 160 -7.80 6.70 -11.02
N GLN A 161 -7.01 6.49 -9.97
CA GLN A 161 -6.51 5.15 -9.63
C GLN A 161 -7.71 4.26 -9.34
N SER A 162 -7.66 2.97 -9.72
CA SER A 162 -8.72 2.02 -9.38
C SER A 162 -8.90 2.00 -7.85
N ARG A 163 -9.85 2.80 -7.39
CA ARG A 163 -10.11 2.95 -5.95
C ARG A 163 -10.64 1.65 -5.34
N ALA A 164 -11.17 0.75 -6.14
CA ALA A 164 -11.69 -0.54 -5.67
C ALA A 164 -10.62 -1.45 -5.04
N GLY A 165 -9.39 -1.40 -5.52
CA GLY A 165 -8.28 -2.21 -4.97
C GLY A 165 -7.88 -1.80 -3.56
N ILE A 166 -7.88 -0.49 -3.25
CA ILE A 166 -7.47 0.03 -1.94
C ILE A 166 -8.41 -0.43 -0.83
N PRO A 167 -9.74 -0.22 -0.90
CA PRO A 167 -10.66 -0.71 0.12
C PRO A 167 -10.62 -2.22 0.32
N LEU A 168 -10.38 -3.00 -0.75
CA LEU A 168 -10.21 -4.44 -0.64
C LEU A 168 -8.96 -4.82 0.16
N ILE A 169 -7.83 -4.16 -0.09
CA ILE A 169 -6.58 -4.35 0.66
C ILE A 169 -6.80 -3.98 2.13
N GLU A 170 -7.40 -2.82 2.40
CA GLU A 170 -7.67 -2.34 3.76
C GLU A 170 -8.62 -3.28 4.51
N PHE A 171 -9.68 -3.75 3.85
CA PHE A 171 -10.61 -4.73 4.43
C PHE A 171 -9.92 -6.07 4.71
N ALA A 172 -9.07 -6.56 3.80
CA ALA A 172 -8.27 -7.75 4.02
C ALA A 172 -7.33 -7.60 5.23
N CYS A 173 -6.64 -6.46 5.34
CA CYS A 173 -5.76 -6.14 6.47
C CYS A 173 -6.55 -5.97 7.78
N LEU A 174 -7.78 -5.46 7.72
CA LEU A 174 -8.70 -5.39 8.86
C LEU A 174 -9.07 -6.80 9.36
N VAL A 175 -9.41 -7.72 8.44
CA VAL A 175 -9.66 -9.13 8.76
C VAL A 175 -8.42 -9.76 9.40
N ILE A 176 -7.24 -9.62 8.79
CA ILE A 176 -5.98 -10.15 9.32
C ILE A 176 -5.68 -9.59 10.71
N SER A 177 -5.87 -8.27 10.92
CA SER A 177 -5.67 -7.63 12.22
C SER A 177 -6.65 -8.12 13.29
N THR A 178 -7.90 -8.42 12.90
CA THR A 178 -8.89 -9.01 13.80
C THR A 178 -8.52 -10.44 14.19
N VAL A 179 -7.97 -11.21 13.24
CA VAL A 179 -7.45 -12.56 13.52
C VAL A 179 -6.25 -12.48 14.47
N THR A 180 -5.34 -11.53 14.26
CA THR A 180 -4.18 -11.32 15.16
C THR A 180 -4.59 -10.96 16.57
N LEU A 181 -5.73 -10.29 16.76
CA LEU A 181 -6.27 -9.95 18.10
C LEU A 181 -6.61 -11.20 18.93
N ARG A 182 -7.08 -12.24 18.25
CA ARG A 182 -7.46 -13.53 18.87
C ARG A 182 -6.26 -14.48 18.99
N GLY A 183 -5.24 -14.30 18.16
CA GLY A 183 -4.01 -15.10 18.15
C GLY A 183 -3.07 -14.74 19.31
N ARG A 184 -2.06 -15.60 19.52
CA ARG A 184 -1.04 -15.43 20.59
C ARG A 184 0.31 -14.95 20.06
N VAL A 185 0.49 -14.97 18.74
CA VAL A 185 1.79 -14.68 18.09
C VAL A 185 2.11 -13.18 18.13
N PHE A 186 1.13 -12.33 17.86
CA PHE A 186 1.28 -10.88 17.87
C PHE A 186 0.66 -10.26 19.14
N SER A 187 1.14 -9.08 19.51
CA SER A 187 0.59 -8.35 20.65
C SER A 187 -0.80 -7.78 20.35
N LYS A 188 -1.61 -7.59 21.39
CA LYS A 188 -2.90 -6.89 21.25
C LYS A 188 -2.73 -5.47 20.69
N ALA A 189 -1.65 -4.78 21.05
CA ALA A 189 -1.33 -3.46 20.51
C ALA A 189 -1.13 -3.50 18.99
N THR A 190 -0.45 -4.54 18.47
CA THR A 190 -0.32 -4.75 17.00
C THR A 190 -1.69 -4.90 16.35
N ALA A 191 -2.54 -5.75 16.90
CA ALA A 191 -3.88 -5.96 16.34
C ALA A 191 -4.73 -4.68 16.38
N CYS A 192 -4.76 -3.96 17.52
CA CYS A 192 -5.51 -2.72 17.65
C CYS A 192 -5.02 -1.64 16.68
N ALA A 193 -3.70 -1.48 16.51
CA ALA A 193 -3.14 -0.53 15.55
C ALA A 193 -3.57 -0.86 14.11
N GLY A 194 -3.57 -2.15 13.73
CA GLY A 194 -4.02 -2.58 12.41
C GLY A 194 -5.52 -2.40 12.20
N ILE A 195 -6.35 -2.74 13.19
CA ILE A 195 -7.80 -2.54 13.13
C ILE A 195 -8.12 -1.05 12.98
N LEU A 196 -7.54 -0.20 13.85
CA LEU A 196 -7.80 1.24 13.83
C LEU A 196 -7.32 1.86 12.51
N GLY A 197 -6.08 1.56 12.07
CA GLY A 197 -5.51 2.10 10.86
C GLY A 197 -6.35 1.80 9.64
N ASN A 198 -6.64 0.51 9.40
CA ASN A 198 -7.41 0.10 8.21
C ASN A 198 -8.88 0.57 8.27
N ALA A 199 -9.53 0.55 9.44
CA ALA A 199 -10.90 1.06 9.56
C ALA A 199 -11.00 2.56 9.26
N LEU A 200 -10.06 3.38 9.75
CA LEU A 200 -10.01 4.81 9.46
C LEU A 200 -9.76 5.08 7.98
N LEU A 201 -8.85 4.33 7.33
CA LEU A 201 -8.57 4.51 5.92
C LEU A 201 -9.76 4.09 5.04
N ILE A 202 -10.49 3.02 5.36
CA ILE A 202 -11.76 2.68 4.69
C ILE A 202 -12.75 3.84 4.78
N ILE A 203 -12.88 4.47 5.95
CA ILE A 203 -13.75 5.65 6.13
C ILE A 203 -13.29 6.81 5.23
N VAL A 204 -11.98 7.05 5.14
CA VAL A 204 -11.39 8.06 4.25
C VAL A 204 -11.75 7.81 2.80
N GLU A 205 -11.64 6.56 2.32
CA GLU A 205 -12.00 6.20 0.94
C GLU A 205 -13.50 6.40 0.65
N ILE A 206 -14.37 6.06 1.59
CA ILE A 206 -15.81 6.32 1.48
C ILE A 206 -16.09 7.82 1.40
N ILE A 207 -15.48 8.63 2.26
CA ILE A 207 -15.65 10.09 2.26
C ILE A 207 -15.13 10.67 0.95
N ALA A 208 -13.92 10.31 0.53
CA ALA A 208 -13.31 10.83 -0.70
C ALA A 208 -14.13 10.50 -1.95
N THR A 209 -14.73 9.30 -1.98
CA THR A 209 -15.57 8.86 -3.10
C THR A 209 -16.92 9.57 -3.12
N SER A 210 -17.56 9.77 -1.96
CA SER A 210 -18.90 10.38 -1.87
C SER A 210 -18.90 11.91 -2.00
N SER A 211 -17.84 12.60 -1.59
CA SER A 211 -17.75 14.07 -1.61
C SER A 211 -16.95 14.62 -2.79
N GLY A 212 -16.43 13.78 -3.69
CA GLY A 212 -15.59 14.22 -4.81
C GLY A 212 -14.22 14.76 -4.39
N GLY A 213 -13.84 14.60 -3.11
CA GLY A 213 -12.58 15.07 -2.53
C GLY A 213 -12.48 14.77 -1.06
N LEU A 214 -11.40 15.17 -0.42
CA LEU A 214 -11.19 14.96 1.01
C LEU A 214 -11.36 16.28 1.77
N PRO A 215 -12.46 16.48 2.52
CA PRO A 215 -12.64 17.66 3.35
C PRO A 215 -11.63 17.66 4.52
N ASN A 216 -11.43 18.81 5.17
CA ASN A 216 -10.46 18.97 6.27
C ASN A 216 -10.60 17.91 7.37
N ALA A 217 -11.85 17.54 7.73
CA ALA A 217 -12.09 16.47 8.71
C ALA A 217 -11.60 15.10 8.20
N GLY A 218 -11.82 14.80 6.91
CA GLY A 218 -11.31 13.58 6.28
C GLY A 218 -9.78 13.52 6.26
N PHE A 219 -9.12 14.66 6.09
CA PHE A 219 -7.66 14.74 6.13
C PHE A 219 -7.10 14.40 7.53
N VAL A 220 -7.74 14.87 8.60
CA VAL A 220 -7.36 14.51 9.98
C VAL A 220 -7.52 13.00 10.21
N ILE A 221 -8.63 12.40 9.73
CA ILE A 221 -8.87 10.96 9.82
C ILE A 221 -7.79 10.19 9.05
N ALA A 222 -7.41 10.67 7.86
CA ALA A 222 -6.35 10.07 7.05
C ALA A 222 -4.99 10.07 7.78
N ILE A 223 -4.62 11.16 8.44
CA ILE A 223 -3.39 11.23 9.24
C ILE A 223 -3.44 10.22 10.39
N CYS A 224 -4.53 10.18 11.15
CA CYS A 224 -4.67 9.24 12.26
C CYS A 224 -4.63 7.77 11.78
N GLY A 225 -5.30 7.47 10.67
CA GLY A 225 -5.27 6.15 10.03
C GLY A 225 -3.87 5.76 9.57
N GLY A 226 -3.18 6.68 8.88
CA GLY A 226 -1.82 6.49 8.39
C GLY A 226 -0.82 6.24 9.53
N LEU A 227 -0.85 7.05 10.60
CA LEU A 227 0.02 6.87 11.77
C LEU A 227 -0.25 5.52 12.48
N SER A 228 -1.52 5.13 12.59
CA SER A 228 -1.90 3.83 13.16
C SER A 228 -1.38 2.68 12.29
N LEU A 229 -1.46 2.79 10.97
CA LEU A 229 -0.96 1.80 10.03
C LEU A 229 0.57 1.72 10.04
N MET A 230 1.28 2.85 10.12
CA MET A 230 2.74 2.87 10.29
C MET A 230 3.16 2.16 11.60
N THR A 231 2.42 2.40 12.69
CA THR A 231 2.63 1.71 13.96
C THR A 231 2.42 0.21 13.81
N TRP A 232 1.38 -0.20 13.08
CA TRP A 232 1.12 -1.60 12.78
C TRP A 232 2.27 -2.26 12.01
N TYR A 233 2.76 -1.64 10.92
CA TYR A 233 3.92 -2.15 10.18
C TYR A 233 5.16 -2.27 11.05
N LEU A 234 5.42 -1.29 11.90
CA LEU A 234 6.57 -1.30 12.82
C LEU A 234 6.49 -2.49 13.80
N LEU A 235 5.33 -2.70 14.42
CA LEU A 235 5.12 -3.77 15.40
C LEU A 235 5.15 -5.15 14.73
N VAL A 236 4.51 -5.29 13.57
CA VAL A 236 4.55 -6.51 12.75
C VAL A 236 5.98 -6.82 12.33
N GLY A 237 6.69 -5.84 11.76
CA GLY A 237 8.05 -6.01 11.30
C GLY A 237 8.99 -6.48 12.41
N ARG A 238 8.93 -5.83 13.58
CA ARG A 238 9.71 -6.26 14.75
C ARG A 238 9.40 -7.69 15.16
N ARG A 239 8.11 -8.06 15.22
CA ARG A 239 7.71 -9.41 15.64
C ARG A 239 8.13 -10.48 14.63
N LEU A 240 7.95 -10.24 13.34
CA LEU A 240 8.38 -11.15 12.28
C LEU A 240 9.91 -11.35 12.30
N LEU A 241 10.69 -10.29 12.51
CA LEU A 241 12.15 -10.41 12.64
C LEU A 241 12.56 -11.22 13.88
N GLN A 242 11.83 -11.14 14.98
CA GLN A 242 12.05 -11.98 16.16
C GLN A 242 11.81 -13.45 15.82
N LEU A 243 10.66 -13.77 15.18
CA LEU A 243 10.34 -15.14 14.76
C LEU A 243 11.34 -15.70 13.74
N GLY A 244 11.93 -14.87 12.91
CA GLY A 244 12.96 -15.29 11.96
C GLY A 244 14.34 -15.53 12.56
N ARG A 245 14.59 -15.11 13.82
CA ARG A 245 15.86 -15.33 14.53
C ARG A 245 15.87 -16.59 15.39
N THR A 246 14.70 -16.98 15.87
CA THR A 246 14.49 -18.24 16.62
C THR A 246 14.33 -19.41 15.65
#